data_9a0ff22270be2145862d9fd086de481d
#
_entry.id   9a0ff22270be2145862d9fd086de481d
#
_cell.length_a   1.000
_cell.length_b   1.000
_cell.length_c   1.000
_cell.angle_alpha   90.00
_cell.angle_beta   90.00
_cell.angle_gamma   90.00
#
_symmetry.space_group_name_H-M   'P 1'
#
loop_
_entity.id
_entity.type
_entity.pdbx_description
1 polymer ?
#
loop_
_entity_poly.entity_id
_entity_poly.type
_entity_poly.pdbx_seq_one_letter_code
_entity_poly.pdbx_strand_id
1 'polypeptide(L)'
;MPVGKQGENLYKEIDWDAMTITNNFLFQEVLRNKGLCRQLLENILHIQIKDIRYPQTEKSMTAQLRSKGIRLDVYVTDTENNVYDVEMQSAGNRSVLYRDMDEETVIKELPLRVRYYQSIISTNMLRKGKLYGELRKSYVIFVCAFDPFGKGLPVYHFTYRCSEDVSLQMYDKTECIFLNAKAAKKAEDKELAAFLAYVNGKAAATSFTKKLDKEAIRIKNRKDWRLRIMTLDMEIEMMKRRNAEKVEKEINERVATDMIKNGEPLAKILQYSKLTEAAIRKLAKSMGAAVL
;
A
#
# COMPACT_ATOMS: atom_id res chain seq x y z
N MET A 1 34.93 -13.22 -30.87
CA MET A 1 34.62 -12.49 -29.62
C MET A 1 33.58 -11.43 -29.93
N PRO A 2 32.33 -11.57 -29.56
CA PRO A 2 31.39 -10.45 -29.64
C PRO A 2 31.50 -9.63 -28.35
N VAL A 3 31.79 -8.36 -28.52
CA VAL A 3 31.82 -7.31 -27.53
C VAL A 3 30.44 -7.23 -26.83
N GLY A 4 30.42 -7.33 -25.51
CA GLY A 4 29.23 -7.23 -24.71
C GLY A 4 28.53 -5.90 -24.90
N LYS A 5 27.23 -5.95 -25.10
CA LYS A 5 26.34 -4.78 -25.10
C LYS A 5 26.48 -4.05 -23.77
N GLN A 6 26.82 -2.77 -23.91
CA GLN A 6 26.90 -1.77 -22.82
C GLN A 6 25.67 -1.84 -21.91
N GLY A 7 25.94 -1.73 -20.62
CA GLY A 7 24.89 -1.72 -19.61
C GLY A 7 23.84 -0.66 -19.92
N GLU A 8 22.64 -1.09 -20.21
CA GLU A 8 21.47 -0.24 -20.18
C GLU A 8 21.39 0.40 -18.80
N ASN A 9 21.27 1.71 -18.79
CA ASN A 9 21.16 2.51 -17.59
C ASN A 9 19.88 2.07 -16.86
N LEU A 10 20.02 1.22 -15.87
CA LEU A 10 18.96 0.47 -15.18
C LEU A 10 18.11 1.34 -14.27
N TYR A 11 18.43 2.63 -14.19
CA TYR A 11 17.76 3.57 -13.32
C TYR A 11 16.93 4.54 -14.14
N LYS A 12 15.61 4.38 -14.11
CA LYS A 12 14.71 5.38 -14.63
C LYS A 12 14.87 6.63 -13.74
N GLU A 13 15.35 7.71 -14.33
CA GLU A 13 15.50 8.97 -13.62
C GLU A 13 14.16 9.39 -13.04
N ILE A 14 14.13 9.68 -11.72
CA ILE A 14 12.90 10.10 -11.04
C ILE A 14 12.62 11.54 -11.45
N ASP A 15 11.50 11.76 -12.13
CA ASP A 15 11.00 13.09 -12.42
C ASP A 15 10.36 13.68 -11.15
N TRP A 16 11.17 14.47 -10.42
CA TRP A 16 10.75 15.12 -9.18
C TRP A 16 9.68 16.17 -9.40
N ASP A 17 9.66 16.83 -10.56
CA ASP A 17 8.70 17.90 -10.84
C ASP A 17 7.33 17.32 -11.19
N ALA A 18 7.28 16.23 -11.91
CA ALA A 18 6.05 15.48 -12.20
C ALA A 18 5.48 14.73 -10.99
N MET A 19 6.26 14.57 -9.91
CA MET A 19 5.79 13.89 -8.70
C MET A 19 4.70 14.70 -8.01
N THR A 20 3.52 14.12 -7.85
CA THR A 20 2.35 14.72 -7.18
C THR A 20 2.12 14.14 -5.80
N ILE A 21 1.16 14.72 -5.07
CA ILE A 21 0.75 14.24 -3.74
C ILE A 21 0.25 12.78 -3.75
N THR A 22 -0.09 12.22 -4.92
CA THR A 22 -0.49 10.80 -5.05
C THR A 22 0.67 9.83 -4.93
N ASN A 23 1.92 10.33 -4.89
CA ASN A 23 3.06 9.51 -4.51
C ASN A 23 3.01 9.26 -3.00
N ASN A 24 2.92 8.00 -2.59
CA ASN A 24 2.76 7.62 -1.18
C ASN A 24 3.91 8.11 -0.28
N PHE A 25 5.16 8.11 -0.75
CA PHE A 25 6.29 8.62 0.02
C PHE A 25 6.23 10.14 0.21
N LEU A 26 5.79 10.87 -0.83
CA LEU A 26 5.58 12.31 -0.72
C LEU A 26 4.40 12.61 0.21
N PHE A 27 3.30 11.88 0.07
CA PHE A 27 2.12 11.99 0.93
C PHE A 27 2.46 11.78 2.40
N GLN A 28 3.17 10.70 2.72
CA GLN A 28 3.63 10.41 4.07
C GLN A 28 4.48 11.55 4.64
N GLU A 29 5.45 12.03 3.87
CA GLU A 29 6.38 13.07 4.34
C GLU A 29 5.68 14.42 4.51
N VAL A 30 4.74 14.79 3.62
CA VAL A 30 3.89 16.00 3.76
C VAL A 30 3.06 15.92 5.05
N LEU A 31 2.45 14.78 5.31
CA LEU A 31 1.59 14.58 6.49
C LEU A 31 2.38 14.33 7.78
N ARG A 32 3.71 14.28 7.77
CA ARG A 32 4.53 14.43 8.98
C ARG A 32 4.41 15.82 9.61
N ASN A 33 3.94 16.79 8.85
CA ASN A 33 3.55 18.07 9.41
C ASN A 33 2.24 17.92 10.20
N LYS A 34 2.33 17.96 11.53
CA LYS A 34 1.19 17.79 12.46
C LYS A 34 -0.01 18.66 12.12
N GLY A 35 0.24 19.94 11.79
CA GLY A 35 -0.83 20.88 11.47
C GLY A 35 -1.58 20.47 10.21
N LEU A 36 -0.87 20.02 9.17
CA LEU A 36 -1.47 19.56 7.92
C LEU A 36 -2.22 18.24 8.10
N CYS A 37 -1.61 17.29 8.82
CA CYS A 37 -2.26 16.01 9.10
C CYS A 37 -3.54 16.19 9.92
N ARG A 38 -3.49 16.97 11.01
CA ARG A 38 -4.66 17.26 11.82
C ARG A 38 -5.76 17.94 11.00
N GLN A 39 -5.42 18.97 10.22
CA GLN A 39 -6.40 19.69 9.39
C GLN A 39 -7.02 18.78 8.33
N LEU A 40 -6.24 17.84 7.74
CA LEU A 40 -6.79 16.84 6.82
C LEU A 40 -7.83 15.95 7.51
N LEU A 41 -7.50 15.43 8.69
CA LEU A 41 -8.41 14.57 9.47
C LEU A 41 -9.69 15.33 9.86
N GLU A 42 -9.56 16.58 10.31
CA GLU A 42 -10.70 17.42 10.66
C GLU A 42 -11.60 17.69 9.45
N ASN A 43 -11.03 17.94 8.27
CA ASN A 43 -11.79 18.14 7.03
C ASN A 43 -12.51 16.86 6.55
N ILE A 44 -11.92 15.68 6.77
CA ILE A 44 -12.53 14.40 6.37
C ILE A 44 -13.64 13.97 7.32
N LEU A 45 -13.39 14.13 8.63
CA LEU A 45 -14.25 13.55 9.68
C LEU A 45 -15.26 14.54 10.23
N HIS A 46 -15.13 15.82 9.91
CA HIS A 46 -15.94 16.92 10.46
C HIS A 46 -15.95 16.95 12.00
N ILE A 47 -14.82 16.63 12.62
CA ILE A 47 -14.58 16.67 14.07
C ILE A 47 -13.47 17.64 14.40
N GLN A 48 -13.41 18.09 15.65
CA GLN A 48 -12.28 18.85 16.16
C GLN A 48 -11.28 17.91 16.83
N ILE A 49 -10.02 18.01 16.43
CA ILE A 49 -8.91 17.21 16.98
C ILE A 49 -7.98 18.16 17.73
N LYS A 50 -7.89 18.02 19.05
CA LYS A 50 -7.09 18.91 19.89
C LYS A 50 -5.60 18.87 19.55
N ASP A 51 -5.04 17.67 19.45
CA ASP A 51 -3.64 17.42 19.03
C ASP A 51 -3.49 15.99 18.52
N ILE A 52 -2.46 15.75 17.70
CA ILE A 52 -2.10 14.41 17.22
C ILE A 52 -0.68 14.07 17.60
N ARG A 53 -0.41 12.76 17.75
CA ARG A 53 0.90 12.21 18.06
C ARG A 53 1.28 11.15 17.03
N TYR A 54 2.49 11.24 16.52
CA TYR A 54 3.09 10.16 15.74
C TYR A 54 3.75 9.17 16.69
N PRO A 55 3.67 7.86 16.46
CA PRO A 55 4.48 6.90 17.21
C PRO A 55 5.97 7.23 17.02
N GLN A 56 6.77 7.08 18.08
CA GLN A 56 8.19 7.46 18.11
C GLN A 56 9.09 6.61 17.19
N THR A 57 8.57 5.51 16.66
CA THR A 57 9.27 4.64 15.72
C THR A 57 8.38 4.38 14.51
N GLU A 58 8.97 4.26 13.30
CA GLU A 58 8.30 3.69 12.14
C GLU A 58 7.84 2.27 12.52
N LYS A 59 6.61 2.16 13.02
CA LYS A 59 6.07 0.87 13.39
C LYS A 59 5.63 0.14 12.13
N SER A 60 6.50 -0.75 11.65
CA SER A 60 5.99 -1.93 11.00
C SER A 60 5.18 -2.70 12.06
N MET A 61 3.87 -2.65 11.99
CA MET A 61 3.01 -3.39 12.91
C MET A 61 2.98 -4.84 12.50
N THR A 62 3.47 -5.72 13.39
CA THR A 62 3.33 -7.15 13.22
C THR A 62 2.42 -7.68 14.33
N ALA A 63 1.35 -8.38 13.96
CA ALA A 63 0.44 -8.97 14.94
C ALA A 63 1.05 -10.19 15.64
N GLN A 64 1.92 -10.94 14.98
CA GLN A 64 2.68 -12.08 15.50
C GLN A 64 3.84 -12.45 14.55
N LEU A 65 4.81 -13.24 15.04
CA LEU A 65 6.01 -13.71 14.32
C LEU A 65 5.78 -14.39 12.94
N ARG A 66 4.53 -14.66 12.54
CA ARG A 66 4.16 -15.29 11.25
C ARG A 66 3.13 -14.52 10.44
N SER A 67 2.70 -13.34 10.90
CA SER A 67 1.72 -12.53 10.17
C SER A 67 2.40 -11.63 9.13
N LYS A 68 1.66 -11.29 8.07
CA LYS A 68 2.08 -10.28 7.09
C LYS A 68 2.24 -8.94 7.81
N GLY A 69 3.48 -8.46 7.93
CA GLY A 69 3.74 -7.12 8.44
C GLY A 69 3.09 -6.08 7.54
N ILE A 70 2.53 -5.02 8.14
CA ILE A 70 2.02 -3.86 7.40
C ILE A 70 2.89 -2.64 7.71
N ARG A 71 3.07 -1.82 6.70
CA ARG A 71 3.59 -0.47 6.83
C ARG A 71 2.44 0.47 6.52
N LEU A 72 2.01 1.22 7.52
CA LEU A 72 0.95 2.21 7.38
C LEU A 72 1.55 3.51 6.85
N ASP A 73 0.84 4.18 5.93
CA ASP A 73 1.33 5.40 5.31
C ASP A 73 1.39 6.54 6.33
N VAL A 74 0.29 6.84 6.98
CA VAL A 74 0.21 7.87 8.02
C VAL A 74 -0.60 7.33 9.20
N TYR A 75 0.08 6.96 10.27
CA TYR A 75 -0.53 6.46 11.48
C TYR A 75 -0.34 7.45 12.63
N VAL A 76 -1.44 7.95 13.19
CA VAL A 76 -1.42 8.92 14.29
C VAL A 76 -2.47 8.58 15.33
N THR A 77 -2.26 9.09 16.54
CA THR A 77 -3.25 9.05 17.64
C THR A 77 -3.55 10.46 18.13
N ASP A 78 -4.78 10.70 18.58
CA ASP A 78 -5.12 11.96 19.23
C ASP A 78 -4.91 11.93 20.76
N THR A 79 -5.34 12.97 21.43
CA THR A 79 -5.23 13.10 22.89
C THR A 79 -6.11 12.13 23.66
N GLU A 80 -7.15 11.56 23.02
CA GLU A 80 -8.06 10.56 23.58
C GLU A 80 -7.63 9.12 23.23
N ASN A 81 -6.48 8.99 22.55
CA ASN A 81 -5.93 7.75 21.99
C ASN A 81 -6.82 7.11 20.91
N ASN A 82 -7.68 7.87 20.24
CA ASN A 82 -8.28 7.44 19.00
C ASN A 82 -7.17 7.30 17.93
N VAL A 83 -7.32 6.33 17.04
CA VAL A 83 -6.32 5.97 16.05
C VAL A 83 -6.80 6.37 14.66
N TYR A 84 -5.91 6.97 13.89
CA TYR A 84 -6.15 7.37 12.51
C TYR A 84 -5.04 6.79 11.63
N ASP A 85 -5.45 6.02 10.64
CA ASP A 85 -4.60 5.47 9.61
C ASP A 85 -5.05 6.03 8.26
N VAL A 86 -4.16 6.76 7.56
CA VAL A 86 -4.48 7.40 6.28
C VAL A 86 -3.56 6.88 5.20
N GLU A 87 -4.13 6.24 4.19
CA GLU A 87 -3.45 5.55 3.11
C GLU A 87 -3.68 6.25 1.77
N MET A 88 -2.63 6.51 1.01
CA MET A 88 -2.73 7.02 -0.37
C MET A 88 -2.78 5.87 -1.38
N GLN A 89 -3.82 5.85 -2.20
CA GLN A 89 -4.01 4.84 -3.25
C GLN A 89 -4.09 5.50 -4.63
N SER A 90 -3.09 5.25 -5.46
CA SER A 90 -3.08 5.70 -6.85
C SER A 90 -2.93 4.51 -7.81
N ALA A 91 -3.53 4.60 -8.98
CA ALA A 91 -3.44 3.55 -10.00
C ALA A 91 -2.00 3.34 -10.52
N GLY A 92 -1.16 4.40 -10.49
CA GLY A 92 0.20 4.37 -11.01
C GLY A 92 1.31 4.14 -9.98
N ASN A 93 1.03 4.32 -8.69
CA ASN A 93 2.03 4.27 -7.62
C ASN A 93 1.68 3.20 -6.60
N ARG A 94 1.60 1.98 -7.07
CA ARG A 94 1.26 0.80 -6.27
C ARG A 94 2.47 0.39 -5.43
N SER A 95 2.23 -0.15 -4.25
CA SER A 95 3.29 -0.81 -3.49
C SER A 95 3.92 -1.92 -4.33
N VAL A 96 5.15 -2.31 -4.02
CA VAL A 96 5.88 -3.37 -4.76
C VAL A 96 5.03 -4.61 -4.99
N LEU A 97 4.17 -4.95 -4.01
CA LEU A 97 3.30 -6.14 -4.07
C LEU A 97 2.14 -6.02 -5.06
N TYR A 98 1.71 -4.79 -5.40
CA TYR A 98 0.52 -4.54 -6.22
C TYR A 98 0.84 -3.90 -7.58
N ARG A 99 2.12 -3.68 -7.87
CA ARG A 99 2.52 -2.95 -9.08
C ARG A 99 2.13 -3.68 -10.37
N ASP A 100 2.17 -5.00 -10.35
CA ASP A 100 1.88 -5.86 -11.50
C ASP A 100 0.43 -6.39 -11.51
N MET A 101 -0.39 -5.98 -10.52
CA MET A 101 -1.82 -6.31 -10.48
C MET A 101 -2.62 -5.29 -11.29
N ASP A 102 -3.69 -5.77 -11.95
CA ASP A 102 -4.65 -4.89 -12.59
C ASP A 102 -5.43 -4.05 -11.56
N GLU A 103 -6.04 -2.95 -12.03
CA GLU A 103 -6.76 -2.02 -11.16
C GLU A 103 -7.95 -2.69 -10.47
N GLU A 104 -8.63 -3.59 -11.15
CA GLU A 104 -9.79 -4.30 -10.61
C GLU A 104 -9.41 -5.20 -9.42
N THR A 105 -8.30 -5.91 -9.54
CA THR A 105 -7.76 -6.73 -8.45
C THR A 105 -7.38 -5.88 -7.24
N VAL A 106 -6.71 -4.75 -7.46
CA VAL A 106 -6.36 -3.81 -6.38
C VAL A 106 -7.60 -3.28 -5.68
N ILE A 107 -8.63 -2.90 -6.42
CA ILE A 107 -9.89 -2.40 -5.87
C ILE A 107 -10.57 -3.48 -5.01
N LYS A 108 -10.63 -4.73 -5.49
CA LYS A 108 -11.22 -5.86 -4.74
C LYS A 108 -10.49 -6.16 -3.43
N GLU A 109 -9.20 -5.88 -3.36
CA GLU A 109 -8.41 -6.10 -2.13
C GLU A 109 -8.56 -4.98 -1.08
N LEU A 110 -8.98 -3.77 -1.45
CA LEU A 110 -9.07 -2.66 -0.52
C LEU A 110 -9.95 -2.97 0.72
N PRO A 111 -11.16 -3.56 0.60
CA PRO A 111 -11.97 -3.91 1.77
C PRO A 111 -11.30 -4.98 2.65
N LEU A 112 -10.55 -5.90 2.05
CA LEU A 112 -9.81 -6.94 2.77
C LEU A 112 -8.63 -6.34 3.55
N ARG A 113 -7.96 -5.34 2.96
CA ARG A 113 -6.90 -4.56 3.63
C ARG A 113 -7.45 -3.80 4.83
N VAL A 114 -8.61 -3.15 4.70
CA VAL A 114 -9.29 -2.49 5.83
C VAL A 114 -9.48 -3.44 6.99
N ARG A 115 -10.09 -4.61 6.73
CA ARG A 115 -10.32 -5.62 7.77
C ARG A 115 -9.01 -6.02 8.46
N TYR A 116 -7.96 -6.23 7.68
CA TYR A 116 -6.65 -6.62 8.20
C TYR A 116 -6.01 -5.49 9.03
N TYR A 117 -6.07 -4.24 8.55
CA TYR A 117 -5.54 -3.07 9.26
C TYR A 117 -6.28 -2.83 10.57
N GLN A 118 -7.61 -2.86 10.57
CA GLN A 118 -8.42 -2.75 11.79
C GLN A 118 -8.07 -3.84 12.82
N SER A 119 -7.85 -5.06 12.38
CA SER A 119 -7.45 -6.17 13.26
C SER A 119 -6.10 -5.91 13.93
N ILE A 120 -5.11 -5.45 13.15
CA ILE A 120 -3.78 -5.12 13.68
C ILE A 120 -3.83 -3.92 14.60
N ILE A 121 -4.55 -2.86 14.24
CA ILE A 121 -4.75 -1.67 15.08
C ILE A 121 -5.36 -2.08 16.41
N SER A 122 -6.44 -2.86 16.41
CA SER A 122 -7.12 -3.34 17.60
C SER A 122 -6.22 -4.19 18.51
N THR A 123 -5.44 -5.11 17.90
CA THR A 123 -4.49 -5.96 18.65
C THR A 123 -3.38 -5.14 19.30
N ASN A 124 -2.89 -4.08 18.62
CA ASN A 124 -1.87 -3.19 19.17
C ASN A 124 -2.44 -2.22 20.23
N MET A 125 -3.70 -1.86 20.12
CA MET A 125 -4.39 -0.97 21.05
C MET A 125 -4.71 -1.68 22.37
N LEU A 126 -5.16 -2.93 22.29
CA LEU A 126 -5.58 -3.73 23.45
C LEU A 126 -4.50 -4.72 23.88
N ARG A 127 -3.76 -4.39 24.92
CA ARG A 127 -2.72 -5.26 25.49
C ARG A 127 -3.33 -6.37 26.34
N LYS A 128 -2.56 -7.46 26.54
CA LYS A 128 -2.96 -8.57 27.44
C LYS A 128 -3.37 -8.06 28.81
N GLY A 129 -4.50 -8.54 29.30
CA GLY A 129 -5.06 -8.18 30.62
C GLY A 129 -5.90 -6.91 30.66
N LYS A 130 -6.12 -6.25 29.51
CA LYS A 130 -6.96 -5.09 29.36
C LYS A 130 -8.40 -5.48 29.01
N LEU A 131 -9.38 -4.64 29.39
CA LEU A 131 -10.79 -4.85 29.08
C LEU A 131 -11.11 -4.36 27.67
N TYR A 132 -12.04 -5.02 26.98
CA TYR A 132 -12.50 -4.60 25.63
C TYR A 132 -13.05 -3.17 25.60
N GLY A 133 -13.62 -2.68 26.69
CA GLY A 133 -14.10 -1.29 26.82
C GLY A 133 -12.99 -0.23 26.70
N GLU A 134 -11.72 -0.62 26.85
CA GLU A 134 -10.55 0.25 26.67
C GLU A 134 -10.21 0.50 25.19
N LEU A 135 -10.80 -0.25 24.25
CA LEU A 135 -10.68 0.03 22.82
C LEU A 135 -11.19 1.44 22.51
N ARG A 136 -10.41 2.20 21.79
CA ARG A 136 -10.72 3.55 21.32
C ARG A 136 -11.19 3.51 19.88
N LYS A 137 -11.71 4.63 19.39
CA LYS A 137 -12.08 4.72 17.98
C LYS A 137 -10.87 4.49 17.08
N SER A 138 -11.09 3.79 15.98
CA SER A 138 -10.09 3.59 14.94
C SER A 138 -10.68 3.89 13.57
N TYR A 139 -9.97 4.74 12.83
CA TYR A 139 -10.34 5.17 11.50
C TYR A 139 -9.29 4.64 10.52
N VAL A 140 -9.72 3.88 9.51
CA VAL A 140 -8.89 3.53 8.35
C VAL A 140 -9.43 4.31 7.16
N ILE A 141 -8.60 5.21 6.63
CA ILE A 141 -8.98 6.19 5.61
C ILE A 141 -8.14 5.95 4.36
N PHE A 142 -8.77 5.57 3.26
CA PHE A 142 -8.12 5.45 1.96
C PHE A 142 -8.40 6.68 1.10
N VAL A 143 -7.35 7.38 0.69
CA VAL A 143 -7.43 8.48 -0.28
C VAL A 143 -7.17 7.89 -1.66
N CYS A 144 -8.23 7.68 -2.46
CA CYS A 144 -8.15 7.01 -3.75
C CYS A 144 -8.12 8.04 -4.90
N ALA A 145 -7.12 7.95 -5.78
CA ALA A 145 -7.06 8.72 -7.02
C ALA A 145 -8.02 8.18 -8.11
N PHE A 146 -8.79 7.15 -7.79
CA PHE A 146 -9.80 6.48 -8.61
C PHE A 146 -11.09 6.29 -7.81
N ASP A 147 -12.17 5.81 -8.47
CA ASP A 147 -13.42 5.47 -7.76
C ASP A 147 -13.38 4.03 -7.27
N PRO A 148 -13.23 3.77 -5.95
CA PRO A 148 -13.03 2.42 -5.43
C PRO A 148 -14.29 1.52 -5.51
N PHE A 149 -15.50 2.10 -5.73
CA PHE A 149 -16.75 1.34 -5.75
C PHE A 149 -17.63 1.64 -6.99
N GLY A 150 -17.17 2.52 -7.89
CA GLY A 150 -17.87 2.83 -9.14
C GLY A 150 -19.22 3.53 -8.99
N LYS A 151 -19.54 4.10 -7.79
CA LYS A 151 -20.81 4.79 -7.54
C LYS A 151 -20.74 6.31 -7.68
N GLY A 152 -19.55 6.85 -7.93
CA GLY A 152 -19.32 8.27 -8.13
C GLY A 152 -19.61 9.13 -6.90
N LEU A 153 -19.57 8.57 -5.69
CA LEU A 153 -19.63 9.33 -4.44
C LEU A 153 -18.25 9.89 -4.09
N PRO A 154 -18.16 11.11 -3.54
CA PRO A 154 -16.88 11.68 -3.12
C PRO A 154 -16.32 11.00 -1.85
N VAL A 155 -17.21 10.50 -1.01
CA VAL A 155 -16.90 9.79 0.24
C VAL A 155 -17.74 8.54 0.33
N TYR A 156 -17.11 7.42 0.64
CA TYR A 156 -17.76 6.18 1.03
C TYR A 156 -17.40 5.91 2.47
N HIS A 157 -18.39 6.00 3.36
CA HIS A 157 -18.21 5.80 4.79
C HIS A 157 -18.91 4.50 5.23
N PHE A 158 -18.13 3.56 5.75
CA PHE A 158 -18.61 2.26 6.19
C PHE A 158 -18.52 2.12 7.70
N THR A 159 -19.64 1.65 8.28
CA THR A 159 -19.77 1.23 9.67
C THR A 159 -20.56 -0.06 9.72
N TYR A 160 -20.44 -0.83 10.78
CA TYR A 160 -21.24 -2.05 10.96
C TYR A 160 -22.68 -1.74 11.33
N ARG A 161 -23.62 -2.30 10.57
CA ARG A 161 -25.05 -2.16 10.79
C ARG A 161 -25.74 -3.51 10.74
N CYS A 162 -26.85 -3.64 11.44
CA CYS A 162 -27.69 -4.83 11.40
C CYS A 162 -28.33 -4.96 10.00
N SER A 163 -28.28 -6.15 9.41
CA SER A 163 -28.89 -6.39 8.09
C SER A 163 -30.42 -6.37 8.14
N GLU A 164 -30.99 -6.76 9.26
CA GLU A 164 -32.42 -6.82 9.50
C GLU A 164 -33.02 -5.45 9.86
N ASP A 165 -32.17 -4.55 10.40
CA ASP A 165 -32.52 -3.16 10.70
C ASP A 165 -31.29 -2.27 10.45
N VAL A 166 -31.24 -1.64 9.28
CA VAL A 166 -30.11 -0.80 8.86
C VAL A 166 -29.96 0.49 9.69
N SER A 167 -30.96 0.87 10.49
CA SER A 167 -30.85 1.99 11.41
C SER A 167 -30.05 1.63 12.67
N LEU A 168 -29.97 0.34 13.01
CA LEU A 168 -29.23 -0.17 14.17
C LEU A 168 -27.75 -0.29 13.84
N GLN A 169 -26.95 0.58 14.46
CA GLN A 169 -25.49 0.55 14.36
C GLN A 169 -24.88 -0.32 15.47
N MET A 170 -23.81 -1.04 15.14
CA MET A 170 -23.12 -1.93 16.10
C MET A 170 -22.30 -1.17 17.16
N TYR A 171 -21.87 0.05 16.87
CA TYR A 171 -21.09 0.90 17.80
C TYR A 171 -19.78 0.27 18.29
N ASP A 172 -19.11 -0.49 17.42
CA ASP A 172 -17.84 -1.18 17.71
C ASP A 172 -16.61 -0.25 17.70
N LYS A 173 -16.82 1.05 17.49
CA LYS A 173 -15.79 2.10 17.42
C LYS A 173 -14.82 1.97 16.23
N THR A 174 -15.16 1.18 15.21
CA THR A 174 -14.38 1.11 13.97
C THR A 174 -15.08 1.87 12.84
N GLU A 175 -14.32 2.62 12.08
CA GLU A 175 -14.83 3.36 10.92
C GLU A 175 -13.88 3.18 9.74
N CYS A 176 -14.44 3.02 8.55
CA CYS A 176 -13.68 2.91 7.32
C CYS A 176 -14.17 3.93 6.30
N ILE A 177 -13.25 4.73 5.76
CA ILE A 177 -13.59 5.82 4.86
C ILE A 177 -12.75 5.69 3.59
N PHE A 178 -13.42 5.72 2.44
CA PHE A 178 -12.76 5.83 1.15
C PHE A 178 -13.11 7.17 0.53
N LEU A 179 -12.10 7.94 0.22
CA LEU A 179 -12.22 9.21 -0.51
C LEU A 179 -11.98 8.97 -1.99
N ASN A 180 -12.84 9.51 -2.83
CA ASN A 180 -12.79 9.37 -4.28
C ASN A 180 -12.42 10.71 -4.93
N ALA A 181 -11.16 10.86 -5.35
CA ALA A 181 -10.68 12.08 -5.97
C ALA A 181 -11.38 12.39 -7.32
N LYS A 182 -11.90 11.37 -8.03
CA LYS A 182 -12.63 11.58 -9.28
C LYS A 182 -13.98 12.27 -9.08
N ALA A 183 -14.56 12.15 -7.88
CA ALA A 183 -15.84 12.74 -7.54
C ALA A 183 -15.73 14.10 -6.80
N ALA A 184 -14.58 14.75 -6.81
CA ALA A 184 -14.31 16.00 -6.09
C ALA A 184 -15.41 17.06 -6.25
N LYS A 185 -15.98 17.21 -7.46
CA LYS A 185 -17.05 18.20 -7.76
C LYS A 185 -18.37 17.92 -7.04
N LYS A 186 -18.57 16.71 -6.52
CA LYS A 186 -19.79 16.30 -5.81
C LYS A 186 -19.66 16.42 -4.29
N ALA A 187 -18.48 16.74 -3.77
CA ALA A 187 -18.29 16.95 -2.35
C ALA A 187 -18.93 18.28 -1.93
N GLU A 188 -19.77 18.24 -0.90
CA GLU A 188 -20.48 19.40 -0.37
C GLU A 188 -19.53 20.31 0.42
N ASP A 189 -18.63 19.73 1.19
CA ASP A 189 -17.62 20.47 1.92
C ASP A 189 -16.54 21.03 0.99
N LYS A 190 -16.31 22.34 1.05
CA LYS A 190 -15.39 23.06 0.15
C LYS A 190 -13.93 22.67 0.34
N GLU A 191 -13.49 22.43 1.56
CA GLU A 191 -12.10 22.05 1.85
C GLU A 191 -11.84 20.61 1.39
N LEU A 192 -12.79 19.70 1.64
CA LEU A 192 -12.72 18.32 1.14
C LEU A 192 -12.77 18.28 -0.39
N ALA A 193 -13.68 19.04 -1.03
CA ALA A 193 -13.75 19.15 -2.49
C ALA A 193 -12.43 19.62 -3.09
N ALA A 194 -11.82 20.66 -2.50
CA ALA A 194 -10.53 21.18 -2.93
C ALA A 194 -9.39 20.19 -2.73
N PHE A 195 -9.39 19.45 -1.61
CA PHE A 195 -8.41 18.40 -1.36
C PHE A 195 -8.53 17.25 -2.38
N LEU A 196 -9.73 16.76 -2.63
CA LEU A 196 -9.98 15.72 -3.63
C LEU A 196 -9.60 16.18 -5.05
N ALA A 197 -9.90 17.44 -5.40
CA ALA A 197 -9.48 18.02 -6.68
C ALA A 197 -7.96 18.10 -6.79
N TYR A 198 -7.26 18.48 -5.71
CA TYR A 198 -5.80 18.53 -5.65
C TYR A 198 -5.18 17.12 -5.82
N VAL A 199 -5.73 16.10 -5.15
CA VAL A 199 -5.34 14.70 -5.35
C VAL A 199 -5.58 14.26 -6.80
N ASN A 200 -6.65 14.74 -7.45
CA ASN A 200 -6.96 14.46 -8.86
C ASN A 200 -6.15 15.33 -9.85
N GLY A 201 -5.07 15.97 -9.40
CA GLY A 201 -4.13 16.73 -10.25
C GLY A 201 -4.58 18.15 -10.60
N LYS A 202 -5.56 18.72 -9.89
CA LYS A 202 -5.93 20.13 -10.05
C LYS A 202 -5.03 21.01 -9.19
N ALA A 203 -4.89 22.28 -9.56
CA ALA A 203 -4.13 23.26 -8.77
C ALA A 203 -4.74 23.45 -7.37
N ALA A 204 -3.88 23.76 -6.40
CA ALA A 204 -4.28 24.04 -5.04
C ALA A 204 -5.16 25.31 -4.96
N ALA A 205 -6.39 25.18 -4.49
CA ALA A 205 -7.40 26.25 -4.54
C ALA A 205 -7.65 26.93 -3.19
N THR A 206 -7.67 26.17 -2.09
CA THR A 206 -7.95 26.68 -0.75
C THR A 206 -6.67 26.98 0.05
N SER A 207 -6.83 27.62 1.21
CA SER A 207 -5.70 27.86 2.12
C SER A 207 -5.03 26.56 2.55
N PHE A 208 -5.81 25.50 2.80
CA PHE A 208 -5.31 24.20 3.19
C PHE A 208 -4.53 23.53 2.05
N THR A 209 -5.11 23.43 0.87
CA THR A 209 -4.43 22.78 -0.27
C THR A 209 -3.18 23.54 -0.71
N LYS A 210 -3.17 24.88 -0.61
CA LYS A 210 -1.97 25.70 -0.86
C LYS A 210 -0.85 25.41 0.15
N LYS A 211 -1.19 25.18 1.43
CA LYS A 211 -0.20 24.76 2.43
C LYS A 211 0.35 23.36 2.14
N LEU A 212 -0.52 22.40 1.74
CA LEU A 212 -0.10 21.07 1.30
C LEU A 212 0.87 21.15 0.11
N ASP A 213 0.51 21.90 -0.91
CA ASP A 213 1.32 22.09 -2.12
C ASP A 213 2.69 22.72 -1.81
N LYS A 214 2.70 23.79 -1.01
CA LYS A 214 3.94 24.43 -0.55
C LYS A 214 4.83 23.45 0.20
N GLU A 215 4.27 22.62 1.07
CA GLU A 215 5.02 21.61 1.81
C GLU A 215 5.53 20.50 0.88
N ALA A 216 4.72 20.04 -0.08
CA ALA A 216 5.14 19.08 -1.08
C ALA A 216 6.31 19.58 -1.93
N ILE A 217 6.26 20.84 -2.39
CA ILE A 217 7.37 21.48 -3.10
C ILE A 217 8.62 21.56 -2.22
N ARG A 218 8.48 21.97 -0.95
CA ARG A 218 9.59 22.04 0.00
C ARG A 218 10.28 20.68 0.18
N ILE A 219 9.48 19.61 0.31
CA ILE A 219 9.99 18.25 0.47
C ILE A 219 10.69 17.76 -0.80
N LYS A 220 10.09 17.95 -1.96
CA LYS A 220 10.69 17.57 -3.26
C LYS A 220 12.06 18.23 -3.48
N ASN A 221 12.32 19.38 -2.90
CA ASN A 221 13.60 20.10 -3.02
C ASN A 221 14.64 19.70 -1.94
N ARG A 222 14.29 18.85 -0.98
CA ARG A 222 15.21 18.36 0.03
C ARG A 222 16.13 17.27 -0.50
N LYS A 223 17.44 17.50 -0.44
CA LYS A 223 18.46 16.55 -0.91
C LYS A 223 18.44 15.23 -0.12
N ASP A 224 18.29 15.31 1.22
CA ASP A 224 18.22 14.13 2.10
C ASP A 224 17.01 13.25 1.78
N TRP A 225 15.85 13.85 1.50
CA TRP A 225 14.65 13.14 1.13
C TRP A 225 14.79 12.48 -0.25
N ARG A 226 15.30 13.20 -1.25
CA ARG A 226 15.58 12.66 -2.59
C ARG A 226 16.52 11.46 -2.53
N LEU A 227 17.62 11.56 -1.77
CA LEU A 227 18.56 10.45 -1.61
C LEU A 227 17.88 9.23 -0.99
N ARG A 228 17.07 9.43 0.06
CA ARG A 228 16.31 8.34 0.70
C ARG A 228 15.35 7.66 -0.28
N ILE A 229 14.62 8.42 -1.12
CA ILE A 229 13.72 7.85 -2.11
C ILE A 229 14.47 7.08 -3.19
N MET A 230 15.58 7.60 -3.69
CA MET A 230 16.44 6.89 -4.65
C MET A 230 16.94 5.56 -4.07
N THR A 231 17.39 5.54 -2.82
CA THR A 231 17.84 4.32 -2.15
C THR A 231 16.70 3.30 -2.03
N LEU A 232 15.51 3.73 -1.62
CA LEU A 232 14.32 2.88 -1.54
C LEU A 232 13.91 2.33 -2.91
N ASP A 233 13.97 3.13 -3.96
CA ASP A 233 13.65 2.68 -5.32
C ASP A 233 14.64 1.61 -5.79
N MET A 234 15.92 1.79 -5.52
CA MET A 234 16.95 0.78 -5.78
C MET A 234 16.70 -0.53 -5.02
N GLU A 235 16.39 -0.45 -3.73
CA GLU A 235 16.08 -1.64 -2.91
C GLU A 235 14.83 -2.37 -3.44
N ILE A 236 13.82 -1.63 -3.85
CA ILE A 236 12.59 -2.15 -4.46
C ILE A 236 12.92 -2.88 -5.76
N GLU A 237 13.71 -2.29 -6.64
CA GLU A 237 14.10 -2.93 -7.91
C GLU A 237 14.95 -4.19 -7.69
N MET A 238 15.86 -4.18 -6.70
CA MET A 238 16.61 -5.38 -6.32
C MET A 238 15.70 -6.50 -5.79
N MET A 239 14.72 -6.16 -4.94
CA MET A 239 13.76 -7.14 -4.43
C MET A 239 12.91 -7.74 -5.54
N LYS A 240 12.47 -6.94 -6.51
CA LYS A 240 11.71 -7.43 -7.67
C LYS A 240 12.51 -8.42 -8.48
N ARG A 241 13.77 -8.11 -8.78
CA ARG A 241 14.66 -9.04 -9.53
C ARG A 241 14.79 -10.36 -8.79
N ARG A 242 15.10 -10.32 -7.48
CA ARG A 242 15.20 -11.54 -6.66
C ARG A 242 13.90 -12.34 -6.65
N ASN A 243 12.75 -11.66 -6.56
CA ASN A 243 11.45 -12.34 -6.59
C ASN A 243 11.15 -12.92 -7.98
N ALA A 244 11.45 -12.21 -9.07
CA ALA A 244 11.29 -12.73 -10.42
C ALA A 244 12.17 -13.96 -10.66
N GLU A 245 13.44 -13.91 -10.27
CA GLU A 245 14.36 -15.06 -10.32
C GLU A 245 13.86 -16.25 -9.52
N LYS A 246 13.31 -16.00 -8.32
CA LYS A 246 12.74 -17.05 -7.47
C LYS A 246 11.52 -17.70 -8.10
N VAL A 247 10.58 -16.90 -8.62
CA VAL A 247 9.38 -17.38 -9.31
C VAL A 247 9.75 -18.16 -10.58
N GLU A 248 10.69 -17.65 -11.38
CA GLU A 248 11.17 -18.37 -12.57
C GLU A 248 11.78 -19.72 -12.19
N LYS A 249 12.59 -19.75 -11.13
CA LYS A 249 13.14 -21.01 -10.63
C LYS A 249 12.05 -21.98 -10.18
N GLU A 250 11.07 -21.56 -9.43
CA GLU A 250 9.93 -22.38 -8.97
C GLU A 250 9.12 -22.93 -10.16
N ILE A 251 8.89 -22.11 -11.19
CA ILE A 251 8.21 -22.54 -12.43
C ILE A 251 9.05 -23.61 -13.14
N ASN A 252 10.34 -23.36 -13.33
CA ASN A 252 11.25 -24.28 -13.99
C ASN A 252 11.37 -25.61 -13.25
N GLU A 253 11.45 -25.59 -11.92
CA GLU A 253 11.42 -26.80 -11.08
C GLU A 253 10.09 -27.55 -11.20
N ARG A 254 8.96 -26.88 -11.27
CA ARG A 254 7.65 -27.49 -11.47
C ARG A 254 7.54 -28.15 -12.84
N VAL A 255 7.95 -27.43 -13.91
CA VAL A 255 7.98 -28.00 -15.27
C VAL A 255 8.85 -29.25 -15.32
N ALA A 256 10.07 -29.21 -14.77
CA ALA A 256 10.93 -30.37 -14.70
C ALA A 256 10.30 -31.54 -13.92
N THR A 257 9.66 -31.23 -12.77
CA THR A 257 8.96 -32.23 -11.94
C THR A 257 7.88 -32.93 -12.73
N ASP A 258 7.03 -32.17 -13.44
CA ASP A 258 5.92 -32.75 -14.21
C ASP A 258 6.43 -33.60 -15.39
N MET A 259 7.49 -33.15 -16.07
CA MET A 259 8.12 -33.87 -17.17
C MET A 259 8.80 -35.15 -16.68
N ILE A 260 9.45 -35.15 -15.50
CA ILE A 260 10.05 -36.33 -14.89
C ILE A 260 8.97 -37.36 -14.56
N LYS A 261 7.84 -36.92 -13.96
CA LYS A 261 6.69 -37.81 -13.67
C LYS A 261 6.10 -38.48 -14.91
N ASN A 262 6.13 -37.76 -16.04
CA ASN A 262 5.63 -38.25 -17.32
C ASN A 262 6.66 -39.12 -18.08
N GLY A 263 7.85 -39.38 -17.52
CA GLY A 263 8.89 -40.18 -18.14
C GLY A 263 9.56 -39.57 -19.37
N GLU A 264 9.55 -38.22 -19.43
CA GLU A 264 10.16 -37.51 -20.57
C GLU A 264 11.70 -37.66 -20.57
N PRO A 265 12.35 -37.74 -21.73
CA PRO A 265 13.80 -37.88 -21.80
C PRO A 265 14.53 -36.61 -21.33
N LEU A 266 15.73 -36.81 -20.74
CA LEU A 266 16.54 -35.73 -20.16
C LEU A 266 16.76 -34.52 -21.12
N ALA A 267 17.02 -34.81 -22.39
CA ALA A 267 17.24 -33.76 -23.40
C ALA A 267 16.02 -32.84 -23.55
N LYS A 268 14.81 -33.40 -23.48
CA LYS A 268 13.56 -32.63 -23.55
C LYS A 268 13.32 -31.85 -22.27
N ILE A 269 13.61 -32.42 -21.10
CA ILE A 269 13.49 -31.71 -19.81
C ILE A 269 14.46 -30.52 -19.76
N LEU A 270 15.70 -30.69 -20.19
CA LEU A 270 16.69 -29.61 -20.29
C LEU A 270 16.20 -28.43 -21.16
N GLN A 271 15.60 -28.78 -22.33
CA GLN A 271 15.10 -27.78 -23.27
C GLN A 271 13.97 -26.92 -22.68
N TYR A 272 13.01 -27.55 -21.97
CA TYR A 272 11.79 -26.86 -21.55
C TYR A 272 11.87 -26.30 -20.12
N SER A 273 12.60 -26.96 -19.21
CA SER A 273 12.71 -26.49 -17.82
C SER A 273 13.78 -25.42 -17.62
N LYS A 274 14.67 -25.21 -18.58
CA LYS A 274 15.84 -24.31 -18.44
C LYS A 274 16.72 -24.62 -17.21
N LEU A 275 16.55 -25.75 -16.57
CA LEU A 275 17.39 -26.18 -15.45
C LEU A 275 18.66 -26.87 -15.96
N THR A 276 19.71 -26.86 -15.14
CA THR A 276 20.91 -27.62 -15.42
C THR A 276 20.68 -29.13 -15.26
N GLU A 277 21.41 -29.98 -15.98
CA GLU A 277 21.34 -31.41 -15.85
C GLU A 277 21.51 -31.88 -14.41
N ALA A 278 22.48 -31.29 -13.68
CA ALA A 278 22.71 -31.60 -12.28
C ALA A 278 21.48 -31.32 -11.39
N ALA A 279 20.76 -30.22 -11.67
CA ALA A 279 19.53 -29.87 -10.96
C ALA A 279 18.39 -30.87 -11.27
N ILE A 280 18.22 -31.24 -12.54
CA ILE A 280 17.21 -32.22 -12.97
C ILE A 280 17.48 -33.59 -12.35
N ARG A 281 18.73 -34.08 -12.39
CA ARG A 281 19.09 -35.36 -11.76
C ARG A 281 18.89 -35.37 -10.24
N LYS A 282 19.20 -34.24 -9.56
CA LYS A 282 18.94 -34.09 -8.14
C LYS A 282 17.45 -34.14 -7.83
N LEU A 283 16.64 -33.45 -8.66
CA LEU A 283 15.18 -33.45 -8.53
C LEU A 283 14.60 -34.85 -8.74
N ALA A 284 14.99 -35.54 -9.82
CA ALA A 284 14.58 -36.89 -10.10
C ALA A 284 14.94 -37.86 -8.96
N LYS A 285 16.16 -37.78 -8.42
CA LYS A 285 16.58 -38.59 -7.27
C LYS A 285 15.72 -38.35 -6.03
N SER A 286 15.34 -37.07 -5.75
CA SER A 286 14.44 -36.76 -4.63
C SER A 286 13.02 -37.33 -4.80
N MET A 287 12.61 -37.59 -6.03
CA MET A 287 11.31 -38.16 -6.39
C MET A 287 11.35 -39.68 -6.55
N GLY A 288 12.53 -40.32 -6.38
CA GLY A 288 12.69 -41.75 -6.63
C GLY A 288 12.57 -42.15 -8.09
N ALA A 289 12.74 -41.22 -9.03
CA ALA A 289 12.64 -41.43 -10.48
C ALA A 289 14.02 -41.49 -11.12
N ALA A 290 14.14 -42.26 -12.20
CA ALA A 290 15.30 -42.25 -13.09
C ALA A 290 14.99 -41.39 -14.31
N VAL A 291 15.96 -40.57 -14.73
CA VAL A 291 15.87 -39.77 -15.97
C VAL A 291 16.92 -40.33 -16.91
N LEU A 292 16.51 -40.83 -18.06
CA LEU A 292 17.34 -41.39 -19.12
C LEU A 292 17.80 -40.31 -20.12
#